data_209a97803deb62f9503a3d349868417f
#
_entry.id   209a97803deb62f9503a3d349868417f
#
_cell.length_a   1.000
_cell.length_b   1.000
_cell.length_c   1.000
_cell.angle_alpha   90.00
_cell.angle_beta   90.00
_cell.angle_gamma   90.00
#
_symmetry.space_group_name_H-M   'P 1'
#
loop_
_entity.id
_entity.type
_entity.pdbx_description
1 polymer ?
#
loop_
_entity_poly.entity_id
_entity_poly.type
_entity_poly.pdbx_seq_one_letter_code
_entity_poly.pdbx_strand_id
1 'polypeptide(L)'
;MHSESLQIDVLLPYYGDVDYMKAAASSVLNQSHSAWRLIVLDDGYPSDEPARWFAEISARDERVVYERNAENLGANGNYRKALAMATARVVVVMGADDIMLPNYLAHVAEAFTAHPDADVFECGVQVVDEHDRAIRPLSDAIKGRVAPRPESRTVYEGEELAVGLMRGNWTYFPSLAWKSETVQRIGFREGLDVVQDLALLCDVVTDGGRMVFDPRLGFLYRRHSASDSSVRALDGRRFDEERRFYVEQAGRFEALGWRRAAREARGHLTSRLHALALVPKAARTKETRGGLGPLLRHVVR
;
A
#
# COMPACT_ATOMS: atom_id res chain seq x y z
N MET A 1 1.22 -25.18 -26.76
CA MET A 1 1.42 -23.74 -26.61
C MET A 1 1.89 -23.51 -25.19
N HIS A 2 3.17 -23.20 -24.97
CA HIS A 2 3.60 -22.73 -23.64
C HIS A 2 2.93 -21.37 -23.42
N SER A 3 2.01 -21.27 -22.48
CA SER A 3 1.54 -19.99 -21.99
C SER A 3 2.77 -19.24 -21.46
N GLU A 4 3.15 -18.13 -22.09
CA GLU A 4 4.20 -17.28 -21.53
C GLU A 4 3.82 -16.94 -20.09
N SER A 5 4.76 -17.16 -19.19
CA SER A 5 4.58 -16.86 -17.77
C SER A 5 4.37 -15.34 -17.61
N LEU A 6 3.36 -14.93 -16.87
CA LEU A 6 3.03 -13.52 -16.67
C LEU A 6 4.22 -12.78 -16.04
N GLN A 7 4.78 -11.81 -16.76
CA GLN A 7 5.86 -10.96 -16.25
C GLN A 7 5.32 -9.97 -15.22
N ILE A 8 6.02 -9.84 -14.08
CA ILE A 8 5.64 -8.95 -12.99
C ILE A 8 6.84 -8.08 -12.63
N ASP A 9 6.66 -6.76 -12.61
CA ASP A 9 7.64 -5.83 -12.07
C ASP A 9 7.38 -5.63 -10.57
N VAL A 10 8.40 -5.85 -9.74
CA VAL A 10 8.39 -5.52 -8.32
C VAL A 10 9.22 -4.27 -8.13
N LEU A 11 8.56 -3.18 -7.77
CA LEU A 11 9.19 -1.91 -7.46
C LEU A 11 9.48 -1.87 -5.96
N LEU A 12 10.73 -1.55 -5.60
CA LEU A 12 11.19 -1.40 -4.23
C LEU A 12 11.73 0.02 -4.02
N PRO A 13 10.84 1.02 -3.86
CA PRO A 13 11.27 2.36 -3.46
C PRO A 13 11.90 2.31 -2.07
N TYR A 14 13.13 2.81 -1.94
CA TYR A 14 13.91 2.63 -0.73
C TYR A 14 14.44 3.95 -0.18
N TYR A 15 14.24 4.15 1.11
CA TYR A 15 14.95 5.10 1.96
C TYR A 15 14.70 4.70 3.42
N GLY A 16 15.66 4.00 4.06
CA GLY A 16 15.44 3.52 5.42
C GLY A 16 16.48 2.52 5.90
N ASP A 17 16.03 1.58 6.73
CA ASP A 17 16.90 0.54 7.30
C ASP A 17 17.40 -0.42 6.23
N VAL A 18 18.73 -0.62 6.22
CA VAL A 18 19.42 -1.46 5.21
C VAL A 18 19.11 -2.94 5.38
N ASP A 19 18.97 -3.41 6.62
CA ASP A 19 18.70 -4.83 6.88
C ASP A 19 17.27 -5.19 6.50
N TYR A 20 16.30 -4.32 6.74
CA TYR A 20 14.94 -4.49 6.25
C TYR A 20 14.90 -4.51 4.72
N MET A 21 15.59 -3.57 4.06
CA MET A 21 15.67 -3.52 2.60
C MET A 21 16.28 -4.80 2.03
N LYS A 22 17.35 -5.34 2.63
CA LYS A 22 17.95 -6.62 2.22
C LYS A 22 16.98 -7.78 2.40
N ALA A 23 16.24 -7.82 3.50
CA ALA A 23 15.22 -8.85 3.76
C ALA A 23 14.08 -8.76 2.74
N ALA A 24 13.58 -7.54 2.45
CA ALA A 24 12.56 -7.30 1.45
C ALA A 24 13.00 -7.76 0.06
N ALA A 25 14.17 -7.31 -0.41
CA ALA A 25 14.71 -7.73 -1.70
C ALA A 25 14.95 -9.24 -1.77
N SER A 26 15.52 -9.85 -0.70
CA SER A 26 15.73 -11.30 -0.62
C SER A 26 14.42 -12.08 -0.71
N SER A 27 13.32 -11.55 -0.19
CA SER A 27 12.01 -12.18 -0.29
C SER A 27 11.49 -12.23 -1.74
N VAL A 28 11.85 -11.26 -2.57
CA VAL A 28 11.55 -11.26 -4.01
C VAL A 28 12.43 -12.26 -4.76
N LEU A 29 13.73 -12.32 -4.44
CA LEU A 29 14.66 -13.27 -5.05
C LEU A 29 14.24 -14.73 -4.81
N ASN A 30 13.55 -15.02 -3.70
CA ASN A 30 13.10 -16.35 -3.29
C ASN A 30 11.66 -16.67 -3.74
N GLN A 31 11.06 -15.92 -4.69
CA GLN A 31 9.73 -16.21 -5.19
C GLN A 31 9.71 -17.48 -6.06
N SER A 32 8.66 -18.31 -5.89
CA SER A 32 8.43 -19.53 -6.69
C SER A 32 8.06 -19.24 -8.14
N HIS A 33 7.39 -18.12 -8.41
CA HIS A 33 7.17 -17.62 -9.76
C HIS A 33 8.46 -16.99 -10.29
N SER A 34 8.95 -17.36 -11.45
CA SER A 34 10.27 -16.95 -11.95
C SER A 34 10.26 -15.74 -12.88
N ALA A 35 9.08 -15.40 -13.45
CA ALA A 35 8.95 -14.30 -14.41
C ALA A 35 8.68 -12.97 -13.69
N TRP A 36 9.68 -12.45 -13.00
CA TRP A 36 9.65 -11.14 -12.34
C TRP A 36 10.91 -10.33 -12.64
N ARG A 37 10.82 -9.04 -12.44
CA ARG A 37 11.95 -8.11 -12.40
C ARG A 37 11.85 -7.27 -11.13
N LEU A 38 12.94 -7.17 -10.36
CA LEU A 38 13.05 -6.30 -9.18
C LEU A 38 13.71 -5.00 -9.58
N ILE A 39 13.00 -3.89 -9.39
CA ILE A 39 13.49 -2.54 -9.65
C ILE A 39 13.58 -1.80 -8.32
N VAL A 40 14.80 -1.61 -7.85
CA VAL A 40 15.09 -0.90 -6.60
C VAL A 40 15.41 0.54 -6.92
N LEU A 41 14.67 1.46 -6.33
CA LEU A 41 14.87 2.89 -6.49
C LEU A 41 15.25 3.51 -5.14
N ASP A 42 16.56 3.70 -4.94
CA ASP A 42 17.15 4.32 -3.76
C ASP A 42 16.94 5.84 -3.82
N ASP A 43 16.27 6.40 -2.84
CA ASP A 43 15.93 7.83 -2.78
C ASP A 43 17.06 8.69 -2.21
N GLY A 44 18.29 8.44 -2.64
CA GLY A 44 19.47 9.19 -2.20
C GLY A 44 19.89 8.83 -0.78
N TYR A 45 19.82 7.55 -0.39
CA TYR A 45 20.26 7.10 0.94
C TYR A 45 21.72 7.46 1.19
N PRO A 46 22.10 7.97 2.39
CA PRO A 46 23.41 8.56 2.62
C PRO A 46 24.59 7.57 2.62
N SER A 47 24.33 6.25 2.70
CA SER A 47 25.36 5.21 2.65
C SER A 47 25.44 4.55 1.28
N ASP A 48 26.65 4.10 0.91
CA ASP A 48 26.87 3.32 -0.32
C ASP A 48 26.67 1.80 -0.12
N GLU A 49 26.28 1.39 1.08
CA GLU A 49 26.07 -0.03 1.40
C GLU A 49 24.98 -0.68 0.52
N PRO A 50 23.79 -0.05 0.32
CA PRO A 50 22.78 -0.59 -0.60
C PRO A 50 23.33 -0.76 -2.01
N ALA A 51 24.01 0.25 -2.55
CA ALA A 51 24.57 0.22 -3.90
C ALA A 51 25.57 -0.93 -4.08
N ARG A 52 26.46 -1.15 -3.10
CA ARG A 52 27.42 -2.26 -3.13
C ARG A 52 26.73 -3.62 -3.10
N TRP A 53 25.74 -3.76 -2.21
CA TRP A 53 25.01 -5.02 -2.05
C TRP A 53 24.22 -5.36 -3.32
N PHE A 54 23.53 -4.40 -3.92
CA PHE A 54 22.80 -4.63 -5.17
C PHE A 54 23.72 -4.84 -6.38
N ALA A 55 24.90 -4.23 -6.41
CA ALA A 55 25.89 -4.48 -7.47
C ALA A 55 26.32 -5.96 -7.49
N GLU A 56 26.52 -6.60 -6.33
CA GLU A 56 26.83 -8.02 -6.24
C GLU A 56 25.69 -8.92 -6.71
N ILE A 57 24.43 -8.54 -6.45
CA ILE A 57 23.25 -9.30 -6.87
C ILE A 57 23.02 -9.15 -8.37
N SER A 58 23.01 -7.92 -8.88
CA SER A 58 22.78 -7.64 -10.31
C SER A 58 23.84 -8.26 -11.21
N ALA A 59 25.05 -8.45 -10.69
CA ALA A 59 26.11 -9.18 -11.43
C ALA A 59 25.80 -10.68 -11.62
N ARG A 60 24.87 -11.25 -10.84
CA ARG A 60 24.49 -12.67 -10.86
C ARG A 60 23.07 -12.91 -11.35
N ASP A 61 22.20 -11.90 -11.29
CA ASP A 61 20.80 -11.99 -11.67
C ASP A 61 20.37 -10.71 -12.41
N GLU A 62 20.26 -10.81 -13.74
CA GLU A 62 19.89 -9.68 -14.62
C GLU A 62 18.47 -9.15 -14.40
N ARG A 63 17.64 -9.89 -13.65
CA ARG A 63 16.29 -9.46 -13.28
C ARG A 63 16.30 -8.37 -12.21
N VAL A 64 17.45 -8.10 -11.59
CA VAL A 64 17.58 -7.09 -10.52
C VAL A 64 18.22 -5.82 -11.07
N VAL A 65 17.50 -4.72 -10.97
CA VAL A 65 17.94 -3.39 -11.39
C VAL A 65 17.99 -2.49 -10.15
N TYR A 66 19.11 -1.81 -9.96
CA TYR A 66 19.26 -0.80 -8.90
C TYR A 66 19.55 0.56 -9.52
N GLU A 67 18.77 1.55 -9.11
CA GLU A 67 18.99 2.95 -9.46
C GLU A 67 18.95 3.81 -8.20
N ARG A 68 19.84 4.82 -8.12
CA ARG A 68 19.87 5.77 -7.01
C ARG A 68 19.54 7.17 -7.50
N ASN A 69 18.63 7.84 -6.84
CA ASN A 69 18.30 9.23 -7.10
C ASN A 69 19.48 10.12 -6.72
N ALA A 70 19.70 11.18 -7.50
CA ALA A 70 20.73 12.19 -7.22
C ALA A 70 20.41 12.99 -5.94
N GLU A 71 19.11 13.10 -5.61
CA GLU A 71 18.59 13.79 -4.44
C GLU A 71 17.38 13.03 -3.88
N ASN A 72 17.04 13.27 -2.61
CA ASN A 72 15.86 12.67 -1.98
C ASN A 72 14.59 13.35 -2.50
N LEU A 73 13.73 12.58 -3.17
CA LEU A 73 12.45 13.03 -3.74
C LEU A 73 11.29 12.91 -2.73
N GLY A 74 11.53 12.28 -1.59
CA GLY A 74 10.50 11.85 -0.65
C GLY A 74 9.67 10.67 -1.15
N ALA A 75 8.94 10.02 -0.24
CA ALA A 75 8.23 8.77 -0.52
C ALA A 75 7.34 8.86 -1.77
N ASN A 76 6.51 9.91 -1.86
CA ASN A 76 5.57 10.10 -2.98
C ASN A 76 6.29 10.35 -4.32
N GLY A 77 7.36 11.17 -4.32
CA GLY A 77 8.19 11.40 -5.52
C GLY A 77 8.87 10.12 -5.97
N ASN A 78 9.42 9.35 -5.03
CA ASN A 78 10.09 8.09 -5.30
C ASN A 78 9.13 7.02 -5.84
N TYR A 79 7.91 6.92 -5.29
CA TYR A 79 6.86 6.02 -5.81
C TYR A 79 6.47 6.35 -7.25
N ARG A 80 6.24 7.64 -7.56
CA ARG A 80 5.91 8.06 -8.94
C ARG A 80 7.03 7.74 -9.92
N LYS A 81 8.29 8.00 -9.54
CA LYS A 81 9.45 7.67 -10.38
C LYS A 81 9.57 6.16 -10.58
N ALA A 82 9.47 5.38 -9.51
CA ALA A 82 9.51 3.92 -9.59
C ALA A 82 8.41 3.37 -10.50
N LEU A 83 7.17 3.87 -10.35
CA LEU A 83 6.04 3.44 -11.19
C LEU A 83 6.26 3.73 -12.68
N ALA A 84 6.92 4.82 -13.04
CA ALA A 84 7.26 5.14 -14.42
C ALA A 84 8.31 4.19 -15.02
N MET A 85 9.07 3.45 -14.19
CA MET A 85 10.06 2.45 -14.65
C MET A 85 9.42 1.09 -14.94
N ALA A 86 8.18 0.86 -14.53
CA ALA A 86 7.48 -0.41 -14.76
C ALA A 86 7.12 -0.57 -16.24
N THR A 87 7.43 -1.75 -16.80
CA THR A 87 7.13 -2.12 -18.19
C THR A 87 6.37 -3.44 -18.31
N ALA A 88 6.35 -4.26 -17.24
CA ALA A 88 5.58 -5.49 -17.21
C ALA A 88 4.07 -5.20 -17.16
N ARG A 89 3.25 -6.18 -17.54
CA ARG A 89 1.78 -6.07 -17.50
C ARG A 89 1.23 -5.84 -16.10
N VAL A 90 1.90 -6.40 -15.09
CA VAL A 90 1.54 -6.30 -13.68
C VAL A 90 2.70 -5.73 -12.90
N VAL A 91 2.39 -4.86 -11.95
CA VAL A 91 3.37 -4.20 -11.07
C VAL A 91 2.96 -4.32 -9.61
N VAL A 92 3.94 -4.51 -8.73
CA VAL A 92 3.80 -4.44 -7.27
C VAL A 92 4.68 -3.31 -6.77
N VAL A 93 4.14 -2.43 -5.92
CA VAL A 93 4.93 -1.40 -5.22
C VAL A 93 5.12 -1.86 -3.78
N MET A 94 6.25 -2.51 -3.52
CA MET A 94 6.55 -3.15 -2.24
C MET A 94 7.19 -2.17 -1.25
N GLY A 95 6.85 -2.26 0.03
CA GLY A 95 7.57 -1.58 1.10
C GLY A 95 8.96 -2.18 1.32
N ALA A 96 9.96 -1.33 1.57
CA ALA A 96 11.33 -1.78 1.79
C ALA A 96 11.55 -2.41 3.19
N ASP A 97 10.51 -2.49 4.00
CA ASP A 97 10.46 -3.10 5.34
C ASP A 97 9.54 -4.33 5.42
N ASP A 98 8.91 -4.71 4.32
CA ASP A 98 7.95 -5.80 4.23
C ASP A 98 8.55 -7.10 3.65
N ILE A 99 7.82 -8.20 3.71
CA ILE A 99 8.25 -9.50 3.21
C ILE A 99 7.18 -10.15 2.33
N MET A 100 7.52 -10.49 1.09
CA MET A 100 6.71 -11.40 0.27
C MET A 100 6.94 -12.85 0.71
N LEU A 101 5.87 -13.60 0.96
CA LEU A 101 6.00 -15.06 1.13
C LEU A 101 6.33 -15.73 -0.21
N PRO A 102 6.97 -16.89 -0.22
CA PRO A 102 7.49 -17.51 -1.47
C PRO A 102 6.47 -17.69 -2.60
N ASN A 103 5.18 -17.76 -2.27
CA ASN A 103 4.10 -17.98 -3.25
C ASN A 103 3.38 -16.70 -3.67
N TYR A 104 3.76 -15.52 -3.18
CA TYR A 104 3.01 -14.30 -3.44
C TYR A 104 2.90 -13.98 -4.93
N LEU A 105 4.01 -13.95 -5.66
CA LEU A 105 3.99 -13.65 -7.11
C LEU A 105 3.27 -14.75 -7.92
N ALA A 106 3.28 -16.00 -7.46
CA ALA A 106 2.49 -17.07 -8.08
C ALA A 106 0.97 -16.80 -7.88
N HIS A 107 0.54 -16.38 -6.69
CA HIS A 107 -0.85 -16.00 -6.45
C HIS A 107 -1.29 -14.80 -7.32
N VAL A 108 -0.40 -13.81 -7.50
CA VAL A 108 -0.62 -12.66 -8.41
C VAL A 108 -0.81 -13.16 -9.83
N ALA A 109 0.12 -13.98 -10.34
CA ALA A 109 0.07 -14.50 -11.71
C ALA A 109 -1.20 -15.33 -11.98
N GLU A 110 -1.57 -16.21 -11.05
CA GLU A 110 -2.82 -16.98 -11.11
C GLU A 110 -4.06 -16.07 -11.15
N ALA A 111 -4.07 -15.01 -10.33
CA ALA A 111 -5.21 -14.10 -10.25
C ALA A 111 -5.42 -13.34 -11.55
N PHE A 112 -4.38 -12.70 -12.10
CA PHE A 112 -4.46 -11.96 -13.36
C PHE A 112 -4.63 -12.86 -14.60
N THR A 113 -4.27 -14.13 -14.50
CA THR A 113 -4.56 -15.12 -15.56
C THR A 113 -6.04 -15.53 -15.53
N ALA A 114 -6.60 -15.77 -14.36
CA ALA A 114 -7.99 -16.15 -14.19
C ALA A 114 -8.96 -14.96 -14.39
N HIS A 115 -8.51 -13.74 -14.08
CA HIS A 115 -9.28 -12.51 -14.17
C HIS A 115 -8.48 -11.44 -14.96
N PRO A 116 -8.36 -11.57 -16.29
CA PRO A 116 -7.53 -10.68 -17.12
C PRO A 116 -8.04 -9.23 -17.18
N ASP A 117 -9.27 -9.01 -16.77
CA ASP A 117 -9.96 -7.72 -16.63
C ASP A 117 -9.85 -7.10 -15.24
N ALA A 118 -9.15 -7.77 -14.31
CA ALA A 118 -8.83 -7.18 -13.00
C ALA A 118 -7.78 -6.09 -13.12
N ASP A 119 -7.90 -5.06 -12.27
CA ASP A 119 -6.98 -3.94 -12.18
C ASP A 119 -6.10 -4.01 -10.93
N VAL A 120 -6.62 -4.63 -9.87
CA VAL A 120 -5.94 -4.74 -8.56
C VAL A 120 -6.07 -6.17 -8.04
N PHE A 121 -5.01 -6.65 -7.43
CA PHE A 121 -4.99 -7.89 -6.65
C PHE A 121 -4.55 -7.59 -5.22
N GLU A 122 -5.16 -8.27 -4.25
CA GLU A 122 -4.72 -8.33 -2.87
C GLU A 122 -4.79 -9.75 -2.34
N CYS A 123 -3.82 -10.13 -1.51
CA CYS A 123 -3.77 -11.42 -0.83
C CYS A 123 -4.06 -11.28 0.67
N GLY A 124 -4.14 -12.42 1.37
CA GLY A 124 -4.09 -12.45 2.83
C GLY A 124 -2.77 -11.88 3.33
N VAL A 125 -2.85 -11.00 4.35
CA VAL A 125 -1.69 -10.32 4.95
C VAL A 125 -1.60 -10.65 6.43
N GLN A 126 -0.41 -10.98 6.91
CA GLN A 126 -0.07 -11.11 8.33
C GLN A 126 0.74 -9.90 8.78
N VAL A 127 0.27 -9.20 9.81
CA VAL A 127 1.05 -8.12 10.43
C VAL A 127 2.09 -8.70 11.38
N VAL A 128 3.33 -8.22 11.29
CA VAL A 128 4.46 -8.65 12.12
C VAL A 128 5.15 -7.45 12.79
N ASP A 129 5.88 -7.71 13.89
CA ASP A 129 6.73 -6.72 14.56
C ASP A 129 8.13 -6.64 13.92
N GLU A 130 9.03 -5.84 14.53
CA GLU A 130 10.42 -5.69 14.10
C GLU A 130 11.26 -6.99 14.16
N HIS A 131 10.74 -8.04 14.78
CA HIS A 131 11.37 -9.36 14.93
C HIS A 131 10.65 -10.47 14.17
N ASP A 132 9.84 -10.12 13.18
CA ASP A 132 9.02 -11.04 12.36
C ASP A 132 7.97 -11.84 13.14
N ARG A 133 7.66 -11.46 14.38
CA ARG A 133 6.63 -12.14 15.18
C ARG A 133 5.25 -11.59 14.85
N ALA A 134 4.30 -12.49 14.61
CA ALA A 134 2.91 -12.12 14.34
C ALA A 134 2.33 -11.28 15.49
N ILE A 135 1.81 -10.11 15.15
CA ILE A 135 1.12 -9.20 16.08
C ILE A 135 -0.25 -8.82 15.54
N ARG A 136 -1.09 -8.29 16.42
CA ARG A 136 -2.42 -7.78 16.04
C ARG A 136 -2.69 -6.44 16.72
N PRO A 137 -2.07 -5.34 16.25
CA PRO A 137 -2.35 -3.98 16.74
C PRO A 137 -3.84 -3.64 16.60
N LEU A 138 -4.33 -2.72 17.43
CA LEU A 138 -5.75 -2.34 17.44
C LEU A 138 -6.24 -1.85 16.06
N SER A 139 -5.44 -1.05 15.36
CA SER A 139 -5.74 -0.59 14.01
C SER A 139 -5.96 -1.75 13.04
N ASP A 140 -5.11 -2.77 13.11
CA ASP A 140 -5.16 -3.92 12.21
C ASP A 140 -6.26 -4.92 12.65
N ALA A 141 -6.57 -4.97 13.95
CA ALA A 141 -7.74 -5.70 14.43
C ALA A 141 -9.06 -5.10 13.90
N ILE A 142 -9.13 -3.76 13.77
CA ILE A 142 -10.28 -3.06 13.17
C ILE A 142 -10.31 -3.32 11.66
N LYS A 143 -9.19 -3.18 10.94
CA LYS A 143 -9.09 -3.56 9.52
C LYS A 143 -9.62 -4.98 9.29
N GLY A 144 -9.16 -5.95 10.05
CA GLY A 144 -9.61 -7.33 9.93
C GLY A 144 -11.08 -7.58 10.26
N ARG A 145 -11.80 -6.63 10.89
CA ARG A 145 -13.26 -6.71 11.09
C ARG A 145 -14.05 -6.16 9.91
N VAL A 146 -13.53 -5.17 9.22
CA VAL A 146 -14.19 -4.53 8.07
C VAL A 146 -13.77 -5.16 6.74
N ALA A 147 -12.63 -5.83 6.69
CA ALA A 147 -12.16 -6.57 5.53
C ALA A 147 -13.14 -7.67 5.12
N PRO A 148 -13.35 -7.91 3.82
CA PRO A 148 -14.09 -9.06 3.34
C PRO A 148 -13.44 -10.37 3.77
N ARG A 149 -14.23 -11.43 3.92
CA ARG A 149 -13.76 -12.76 4.34
C ARG A 149 -14.31 -13.85 3.43
N PRO A 150 -13.96 -13.81 2.15
CA PRO A 150 -14.39 -14.85 1.23
C PRO A 150 -13.65 -16.17 1.55
N GLU A 151 -14.29 -17.29 1.29
CA GLU A 151 -13.68 -18.62 1.41
C GLU A 151 -12.71 -18.93 0.26
N SER A 152 -12.86 -18.24 -0.87
CA SER A 152 -12.05 -18.41 -2.07
C SER A 152 -11.81 -17.07 -2.74
N ARG A 153 -10.97 -17.07 -3.78
CA ARG A 153 -10.71 -15.89 -4.60
C ARG A 153 -12.00 -15.27 -5.10
N THR A 154 -12.19 -13.97 -4.85
CA THR A 154 -13.43 -13.23 -5.13
C THR A 154 -13.11 -11.89 -5.76
N VAL A 155 -13.95 -11.48 -6.72
CA VAL A 155 -13.84 -10.17 -7.37
C VAL A 155 -14.77 -9.18 -6.68
N TYR A 156 -14.27 -8.00 -6.40
CA TYR A 156 -15.01 -6.85 -5.88
C TYR A 156 -14.92 -5.68 -6.86
N GLU A 157 -16.02 -4.96 -7.06
CA GLU A 157 -16.09 -3.83 -7.98
C GLU A 157 -17.15 -2.81 -7.56
N GLY A 158 -17.15 -1.65 -8.19
CA GLY A 158 -18.18 -0.64 -8.06
C GLY A 158 -18.47 -0.17 -6.63
N GLU A 159 -19.75 0.11 -6.35
CA GLU A 159 -20.16 0.65 -5.05
C GLU A 159 -19.84 -0.28 -3.88
N GLU A 160 -19.89 -1.60 -4.08
CA GLU A 160 -19.62 -2.57 -3.01
C GLU A 160 -18.17 -2.46 -2.51
N LEU A 161 -17.21 -2.43 -3.44
CA LEU A 161 -15.79 -2.23 -3.13
C LEU A 161 -15.57 -0.85 -2.47
N ALA A 162 -16.15 0.20 -3.03
CA ALA A 162 -16.06 1.55 -2.47
C ALA A 162 -16.59 1.64 -1.04
N VAL A 163 -17.72 0.98 -0.72
CA VAL A 163 -18.27 0.87 0.63
C VAL A 163 -17.27 0.21 1.59
N GLY A 164 -16.66 -0.89 1.17
CA GLY A 164 -15.66 -1.61 1.97
C GLY A 164 -14.46 -0.72 2.30
N LEU A 165 -13.90 -0.04 1.30
CA LEU A 165 -12.77 0.88 1.45
C LEU A 165 -13.10 2.08 2.37
N MET A 166 -14.30 2.65 2.25
CA MET A 166 -14.72 3.79 3.07
C MET A 166 -15.03 3.44 4.51
N ARG A 167 -15.47 2.21 4.79
CA ARG A 167 -15.64 1.72 6.18
C ARG A 167 -14.37 1.68 6.97
N GLY A 168 -13.26 1.42 6.30
CA GLY A 168 -11.93 1.45 6.88
C GLY A 168 -10.98 0.80 5.92
N ASN A 169 -10.07 1.56 5.35
CA ASN A 169 -9.07 1.05 4.41
C ASN A 169 -8.45 -0.26 4.91
N TRP A 170 -9.07 -1.39 4.54
CA TRP A 170 -8.67 -2.72 5.01
C TRP A 170 -7.48 -3.29 4.25
N THR A 171 -7.11 -2.64 3.14
CA THR A 171 -5.98 -3.06 2.30
C THR A 171 -4.63 -2.71 2.93
N TYR A 172 -3.61 -3.42 2.48
CA TYR A 172 -2.21 -3.12 2.80
C TYR A 172 -1.50 -2.77 1.49
N PHE A 173 -1.27 -1.49 1.25
CA PHE A 173 -0.75 -0.97 -0.03
C PHE A 173 0.45 -1.77 -0.57
N PRO A 174 1.48 -2.12 0.23
CA PRO A 174 2.64 -2.86 -0.29
C PRO A 174 2.35 -4.29 -0.73
N SER A 175 1.19 -4.85 -0.35
CA SER A 175 0.74 -6.18 -0.77
C SER A 175 -0.17 -6.17 -1.99
N LEU A 176 -0.44 -4.98 -2.56
CA LEU A 176 -1.26 -4.85 -3.75
C LEU A 176 -0.43 -5.07 -5.02
N ALA A 177 -0.96 -5.89 -5.93
CA ALA A 177 -0.48 -5.92 -7.30
C ALA A 177 -1.47 -5.21 -8.21
N TRP A 178 -0.96 -4.51 -9.21
CA TRP A 178 -1.72 -3.60 -10.06
C TRP A 178 -1.54 -3.96 -11.52
N LYS A 179 -2.58 -3.81 -12.32
CA LYS A 179 -2.44 -3.75 -13.77
C LYS A 179 -1.67 -2.45 -14.11
N SER A 180 -0.51 -2.58 -14.73
CA SER A 180 0.41 -1.44 -14.94
C SER A 180 -0.23 -0.32 -15.75
N GLU A 181 -0.95 -0.66 -16.83
CA GLU A 181 -1.68 0.31 -17.65
C GLU A 181 -2.64 1.17 -16.82
N THR A 182 -3.39 0.56 -15.91
CA THR A 182 -4.37 1.25 -15.06
C THR A 182 -3.70 2.16 -14.06
N VAL A 183 -2.70 1.63 -13.30
CA VAL A 183 -2.06 2.43 -12.24
C VAL A 183 -1.16 3.53 -12.80
N GLN A 184 -0.53 3.34 -13.96
CA GLN A 184 0.25 4.38 -14.63
C GLN A 184 -0.63 5.49 -15.22
N ARG A 185 -1.78 5.15 -15.77
CA ARG A 185 -2.75 6.12 -16.32
C ARG A 185 -3.39 6.96 -15.21
N ILE A 186 -3.76 6.35 -14.09
CA ILE A 186 -4.40 7.04 -12.97
C ILE A 186 -3.36 7.80 -12.14
N GLY A 187 -2.30 7.11 -11.71
CA GLY A 187 -1.20 7.68 -10.95
C GLY A 187 -1.54 8.08 -9.52
N PHE A 188 -0.52 8.40 -8.75
CA PHE A 188 -0.69 8.96 -7.40
C PHE A 188 -1.06 10.44 -7.48
N ARG A 189 -2.07 10.86 -6.74
CA ARG A 189 -2.46 12.27 -6.66
C ARG A 189 -1.37 13.10 -5.99
N GLU A 190 -1.09 14.28 -6.53
CA GLU A 190 -0.20 15.25 -5.89
C GLU A 190 -0.85 15.86 -4.64
N GLY A 191 -0.01 16.17 -3.65
CA GLY A 191 -0.46 16.80 -2.41
C GLY A 191 -1.18 15.89 -1.42
N LEU A 192 -1.21 14.57 -1.66
CA LEU A 192 -1.64 13.55 -0.70
C LEU A 192 -0.42 12.76 -0.23
N ASP A 193 -0.19 12.75 1.07
CA ASP A 193 0.93 12.04 1.69
C ASP A 193 0.48 10.85 2.56
N VAL A 194 -0.71 10.94 3.13
CA VAL A 194 -1.22 9.97 4.11
C VAL A 194 -2.26 9.03 3.49
N VAL A 195 -3.16 9.56 2.67
CA VAL A 195 -4.26 8.79 2.05
C VAL A 195 -4.00 8.49 0.57
N GLN A 196 -2.75 8.63 0.12
CA GLN A 196 -2.39 8.45 -1.30
C GLN A 196 -2.75 7.07 -1.85
N ASP A 197 -2.57 6.03 -1.04
CA ASP A 197 -2.91 4.63 -1.35
C ASP A 197 -4.42 4.43 -1.48
N LEU A 198 -5.17 4.92 -0.51
CA LEU A 198 -6.63 4.86 -0.53
C LEU A 198 -7.21 5.71 -1.66
N ALA A 199 -6.61 6.86 -1.96
CA ALA A 199 -7.02 7.73 -3.05
C ALA A 199 -6.82 7.02 -4.40
N LEU A 200 -5.67 6.38 -4.61
CA LEU A 200 -5.38 5.60 -5.81
C LEU A 200 -6.40 4.47 -6.00
N LEU A 201 -6.68 3.70 -4.93
CA LEU A 201 -7.71 2.64 -4.98
C LEU A 201 -9.08 3.20 -5.34
N CYS A 202 -9.51 4.30 -4.70
CA CYS A 202 -10.80 4.94 -5.00
C CYS A 202 -10.85 5.44 -6.44
N ASP A 203 -9.75 5.97 -6.98
CA ASP A 203 -9.68 6.41 -8.37
C ASP A 203 -9.82 5.24 -9.33
N VAL A 204 -9.13 4.12 -9.08
CA VAL A 204 -9.28 2.89 -9.86
C VAL A 204 -10.72 2.40 -9.82
N VAL A 205 -11.34 2.34 -8.64
CA VAL A 205 -12.71 1.84 -8.47
C VAL A 205 -13.74 2.76 -9.15
N THR A 206 -13.58 4.08 -9.06
CA THR A 206 -14.49 5.04 -9.71
C THR A 206 -14.30 5.12 -11.22
N ASP A 207 -13.17 4.66 -11.74
CA ASP A 207 -12.88 4.49 -13.17
C ASP A 207 -13.40 3.16 -13.72
N GLY A 208 -14.11 2.37 -12.90
CA GLY A 208 -14.68 1.07 -13.27
C GLY A 208 -13.75 -0.12 -13.00
N GLY A 209 -12.65 0.10 -12.30
CA GLY A 209 -11.66 -0.93 -12.01
C GLY A 209 -12.17 -1.99 -11.03
N ARG A 210 -11.61 -3.20 -11.16
CA ARG A 210 -11.98 -4.42 -10.44
C ARG A 210 -10.83 -4.92 -9.58
N MET A 211 -11.14 -5.34 -8.35
CA MET A 211 -10.17 -5.90 -7.41
C MET A 211 -10.43 -7.39 -7.21
N VAL A 212 -9.39 -8.19 -7.36
CA VAL A 212 -9.38 -9.61 -6.97
C VAL A 212 -8.77 -9.73 -5.57
N PHE A 213 -9.52 -10.27 -4.64
CA PHE A 213 -9.02 -10.64 -3.31
C PHE A 213 -8.86 -12.15 -3.20
N ASP A 214 -7.67 -12.61 -2.82
CA ASP A 214 -7.34 -14.01 -2.57
C ASP A 214 -7.05 -14.19 -1.06
N PRO A 215 -7.84 -14.98 -0.31
CA PRO A 215 -7.65 -15.10 1.13
C PRO A 215 -6.38 -15.85 1.55
N ARG A 216 -5.65 -16.47 0.61
CA ARG A 216 -4.41 -17.15 0.91
C ARG A 216 -3.35 -16.17 1.40
N LEU A 217 -2.65 -16.52 2.47
CA LEU A 217 -1.56 -15.72 3.01
C LEU A 217 -0.41 -15.64 2.00
N GLY A 218 -0.04 -14.41 1.65
CA GLY A 218 1.03 -14.15 0.67
C GLY A 218 2.02 -13.07 1.12
N PHE A 219 1.72 -12.32 2.18
CA PHE A 219 2.50 -11.14 2.51
C PHE A 219 2.61 -10.93 4.03
N LEU A 220 3.79 -10.50 4.50
CA LEU A 220 4.03 -10.05 5.87
C LEU A 220 4.21 -8.53 5.86
N TYR A 221 3.30 -7.82 6.51
CA TYR A 221 3.35 -6.39 6.67
C TYR A 221 4.01 -6.02 7.99
N ARG A 222 5.16 -5.35 7.94
CA ARG A 222 5.93 -4.99 9.14
C ARG A 222 5.45 -3.71 9.77
N ARG A 223 5.31 -3.75 11.09
CA ARG A 223 5.04 -2.57 11.92
C ARG A 223 6.19 -2.32 12.87
N HIS A 224 6.81 -1.17 12.75
CA HIS A 224 7.83 -0.68 13.67
C HIS A 224 7.64 0.82 13.97
N SER A 225 8.29 1.31 15.04
CA SER A 225 8.10 2.69 15.52
C SER A 225 8.60 3.77 14.54
N ALA A 226 9.56 3.42 13.69
CA ALA A 226 10.15 4.31 12.70
C ALA A 226 9.43 4.29 11.34
N SER A 227 8.34 3.52 11.17
CA SER A 227 7.58 3.51 9.92
C SER A 227 6.94 4.88 9.67
N ASP A 228 6.90 5.32 8.39
CA ASP A 228 6.38 6.62 7.98
C ASP A 228 4.93 6.85 8.49
N SER A 229 4.09 5.82 8.42
CA SER A 229 2.72 5.83 8.94
C SER A 229 2.63 6.05 10.45
N SER A 230 3.61 5.54 11.22
CA SER A 230 3.67 5.71 12.68
C SER A 230 4.10 7.12 13.08
N VAL A 231 5.07 7.69 12.36
CA VAL A 231 5.58 9.05 12.62
C VAL A 231 4.52 10.09 12.30
N ARG A 232 3.83 9.99 11.17
CA ARG A 232 2.81 10.97 10.72
C ARG A 232 1.49 10.91 11.51
N ALA A 233 1.26 9.85 12.29
CA ALA A 233 0.03 9.71 13.07
C ALA A 233 -0.11 10.75 14.21
N LEU A 234 0.97 11.40 14.64
CA LEU A 234 0.99 12.24 15.84
C LEU A 234 0.97 13.76 15.56
N ASP A 235 1.22 14.21 14.34
CA ASP A 235 1.35 15.65 14.02
C ASP A 235 0.01 16.35 13.71
N GLY A 236 -1.09 15.61 13.65
CA GLY A 236 -2.45 16.13 13.43
C GLY A 236 -2.76 16.50 11.97
N ARG A 237 -1.75 16.71 11.10
CA ARG A 237 -1.93 17.02 9.66
C ARG A 237 -2.58 15.88 8.91
N ARG A 238 -2.30 14.66 9.34
CA ARG A 238 -2.94 13.43 8.85
C ARG A 238 -4.46 13.53 8.82
N PHE A 239 -5.07 13.96 9.92
CA PHE A 239 -6.53 13.97 10.05
C PHE A 239 -7.20 15.08 9.25
N ASP A 240 -6.51 16.19 9.01
CA ASP A 240 -6.99 17.25 8.10
C ASP A 240 -6.96 16.78 6.64
N GLU A 241 -5.93 15.99 6.24
CA GLU A 241 -5.86 15.36 4.91
C GLU A 241 -6.93 14.30 4.75
N GLU A 242 -7.04 13.34 5.69
CA GLU A 242 -8.07 12.29 5.69
C GLU A 242 -9.48 12.91 5.57
N ARG A 243 -9.79 13.93 6.35
CA ARG A 243 -11.10 14.58 6.30
C ARG A 243 -11.40 15.21 4.95
N ARG A 244 -10.46 15.96 4.38
CA ARG A 244 -10.64 16.56 3.05
C ARG A 244 -10.91 15.49 2.00
N PHE A 245 -10.13 14.43 2.04
CA PHE A 245 -10.27 13.29 1.15
C PHE A 245 -11.66 12.63 1.28
N TYR A 246 -12.11 12.29 2.49
CA TYR A 246 -13.41 11.65 2.69
C TYR A 246 -14.59 12.52 2.23
N VAL A 247 -14.54 13.82 2.47
CA VAL A 247 -15.57 14.78 1.98
C VAL A 247 -15.58 14.83 0.46
N GLU A 248 -14.43 14.89 -0.17
CA GLU A 248 -14.31 14.85 -1.64
C GLU A 248 -14.86 13.54 -2.21
N GLN A 249 -14.47 12.40 -1.62
CA GLN A 249 -14.95 11.10 -2.09
C GLN A 249 -16.46 10.95 -1.95
N ALA A 250 -17.05 11.48 -0.86
CA ALA A 250 -18.50 11.47 -0.69
C ALA A 250 -19.21 12.18 -1.85
N GLY A 251 -18.72 13.35 -2.28
CA GLY A 251 -19.25 14.07 -3.43
C GLY A 251 -19.10 13.31 -4.75
N ARG A 252 -17.93 12.68 -4.96
CA ARG A 252 -17.68 11.86 -6.17
C ARG A 252 -18.62 10.67 -6.23
N PHE A 253 -18.80 9.95 -5.13
CA PHE A 253 -19.71 8.79 -5.08
C PHE A 253 -21.17 9.19 -5.26
N GLU A 254 -21.57 10.38 -4.77
CA GLU A 254 -22.92 10.91 -5.06
C GLU A 254 -23.13 11.17 -6.54
N ALA A 255 -22.15 11.78 -7.20
CA ALA A 255 -22.22 12.04 -8.65
C ALA A 255 -22.34 10.74 -9.47
N LEU A 256 -21.77 9.63 -8.97
CA LEU A 256 -21.91 8.29 -9.54
C LEU A 256 -23.22 7.57 -9.14
N GLY A 257 -24.04 8.15 -8.26
CA GLY A 257 -25.23 7.50 -7.72
C GLY A 257 -24.95 6.46 -6.63
N TRP A 258 -23.71 6.36 -6.14
CA TRP A 258 -23.26 5.40 -5.12
C TRP A 258 -23.58 5.92 -3.70
N ARG A 259 -24.87 5.86 -3.34
CA ARG A 259 -25.38 6.45 -2.09
C ARG A 259 -24.85 5.80 -0.83
N ARG A 260 -24.57 4.48 -0.87
CA ARG A 260 -24.02 3.74 0.28
C ARG A 260 -22.59 4.14 0.52
N ALA A 261 -21.75 4.17 -0.53
CA ALA A 261 -20.36 4.59 -0.46
C ALA A 261 -20.23 6.05 0.00
N ALA A 262 -21.07 6.96 -0.52
CA ALA A 262 -21.11 8.35 -0.12
C ALA A 262 -21.45 8.52 1.37
N ARG A 263 -22.36 7.71 1.91
CA ARG A 263 -22.72 7.71 3.34
C ARG A 263 -21.56 7.23 4.22
N GLU A 264 -20.89 6.15 3.84
CA GLU A 264 -19.73 5.62 4.56
C GLU A 264 -18.57 6.64 4.54
N ALA A 265 -18.31 7.28 3.41
CA ALA A 265 -17.29 8.32 3.29
C ALA A 265 -17.59 9.52 4.20
N ARG A 266 -18.85 10.01 4.27
CA ARG A 266 -19.23 11.07 5.21
C ARG A 266 -19.09 10.65 6.67
N GLY A 267 -19.41 9.40 6.96
CA GLY A 267 -19.29 8.85 8.32
C GLY A 267 -17.85 8.69 8.77
N HIS A 268 -16.98 8.19 7.92
CA HIS A 268 -15.56 7.82 8.16
C HIS A 268 -15.28 7.38 9.60
N LEU A 269 -16.16 6.53 10.16
CA LEU A 269 -16.20 6.16 11.58
C LEU A 269 -14.90 5.58 12.10
N THR A 270 -14.22 4.74 11.32
CA THR A 270 -12.95 4.11 11.73
C THR A 270 -11.84 5.15 11.90
N SER A 271 -11.77 6.15 11.01
CA SER A 271 -10.82 7.26 11.11
C SER A 271 -11.12 8.13 12.34
N ARG A 272 -12.40 8.43 12.60
CA ARG A 272 -12.81 9.18 13.81
C ARG A 272 -12.50 8.41 15.10
N LEU A 273 -12.76 7.11 15.15
CA LEU A 273 -12.44 6.27 16.30
C LEU A 273 -10.92 6.18 16.51
N HIS A 274 -10.13 6.11 15.44
CA HIS A 274 -8.68 6.16 15.52
C HIS A 274 -8.19 7.50 16.09
N ALA A 275 -8.72 8.63 15.59
CA ALA A 275 -8.40 9.94 16.14
C ALA A 275 -8.75 10.04 17.63
N LEU A 276 -9.93 9.55 18.03
CA LEU A 276 -10.37 9.53 19.44
C LEU A 276 -9.41 8.71 20.31
N ALA A 277 -8.93 7.56 19.83
CA ALA A 277 -7.99 6.71 20.56
C ALA A 277 -6.61 7.36 20.76
N LEU A 278 -6.23 8.31 19.88
CA LEU A 278 -4.96 9.04 19.98
C LEU A 278 -5.03 10.29 20.90
N VAL A 279 -6.21 10.79 21.22
CA VAL A 279 -6.39 11.99 22.08
C VAL A 279 -5.64 11.88 23.41
N PRO A 280 -5.72 10.77 24.19
CA PRO A 280 -5.00 10.66 25.46
C PRO A 280 -3.48 10.71 25.29
N LYS A 281 -2.94 10.14 24.20
CA LYS A 281 -1.51 10.13 23.91
C LYS A 281 -1.05 11.54 23.51
N ALA A 282 -1.80 12.21 22.64
CA ALA A 282 -1.51 13.58 22.21
C ALA A 282 -1.59 14.60 23.36
N ALA A 283 -2.45 14.38 24.36
CA ALA A 283 -2.57 15.25 25.53
C ALA A 283 -1.39 15.16 26.50
N ARG A 284 -0.66 14.03 26.52
CA ARG A 284 0.41 13.75 27.49
C ARG A 284 1.76 14.34 27.10
N THR A 285 2.03 14.59 25.84
CA THR A 285 3.33 15.09 25.34
C THR A 285 3.22 16.54 24.89
N LYS A 286 4.17 17.41 25.34
CA LYS A 286 4.19 18.82 24.95
C LYS A 286 4.35 19.02 23.44
N GLU A 287 5.11 18.15 22.80
CA GLU A 287 5.42 18.16 21.36
C GLU A 287 4.18 17.87 20.50
N THR A 288 3.23 17.08 21.01
CA THR A 288 2.02 16.67 20.28
C THR A 288 0.78 17.50 20.62
N ARG A 289 0.88 18.45 21.57
CA ARG A 289 -0.28 19.33 21.95
C ARG A 289 -0.81 20.17 20.79
N GLY A 290 0.04 20.53 19.82
CA GLY A 290 -0.40 21.21 18.60
C GLY A 290 -1.38 20.37 17.76
N GLY A 291 -1.30 19.03 17.83
CA GLY A 291 -2.18 18.08 17.13
C GLY A 291 -3.56 17.88 17.79
N LEU A 292 -3.76 18.31 19.03
CA LEU A 292 -5.05 18.11 19.73
C LEU A 292 -6.24 18.79 19.04
N GLY A 293 -6.04 20.00 18.55
CA GLY A 293 -7.09 20.76 17.86
C GLY A 293 -7.58 20.06 16.58
N PRO A 294 -6.69 19.65 15.66
CA PRO A 294 -7.03 18.82 14.51
C PRO A 294 -7.72 17.50 14.87
N LEU A 295 -7.18 16.75 15.86
CA LEU A 295 -7.77 15.50 16.34
C LEU A 295 -9.23 15.68 16.81
N LEU A 296 -9.49 16.64 17.69
CA LEU A 296 -10.83 16.91 18.23
C LEU A 296 -11.80 17.38 17.13
N ARG A 297 -11.34 18.22 16.19
CA ARG A 297 -12.17 18.61 15.03
C ARG A 297 -12.53 17.43 14.16
N HIS A 298 -11.61 16.49 13.95
CA HIS A 298 -11.86 15.28 13.15
C HIS A 298 -12.85 14.32 13.82
N VAL A 299 -12.82 14.21 15.15
CA VAL A 299 -13.77 13.38 15.92
C VAL A 299 -15.20 13.91 15.85
N VAL A 300 -15.39 15.25 15.88
CA VAL A 300 -16.73 15.89 16.05
C VAL A 300 -17.40 16.23 14.72
N ARG A 301 -16.62 16.51 13.70
CA ARG A 301 -17.12 16.96 12.38
C ARG A 301 -16.86 15.95 11.28
#